data_271165528d83a9852f6b7c86311f6a8d
#
_entry.id   271165528d83a9852f6b7c86311f6a8d
#
_cell.length_a   1.000
_cell.length_b   1.000
_cell.length_c   1.000
_cell.angle_alpha   90.00
_cell.angle_beta   90.00
_cell.angle_gamma   90.00
#
_symmetry.space_group_name_H-M   'P 1'
#
loop_
_entity.id
_entity.type
_entity.pdbx_description
1 polymer ?
#
loop_
_entity_poly.entity_id
_entity_poly.type
_entity_poly.pdbx_seq_one_letter_code
_entity_poly.pdbx_strand_id
1 'polypeptide(L)'
;VVDQTSSSAKAKRTSSYESFIPFAPPHEQIGEIVAEFNRSGSVLIVAPDERDVDKLIENLSGRFDNILKLSSASTREERYRNFLLSMRLEFSVVVGTRSSIFTPVRNLAAIIIYKESSPDHFELRSPGWNSSTIAHMRAEKEGVVLVLTGFAPSVRVANEIDARTIKFNNQRRQVNVQAFTPTDGTLLPGRIFSEVKKALKNGPVLFVAARKGYGNALLCAHCRNVALCKCGGRLSVASKGLAPTCVHCGTGFPTWRCNYCDRDKQYLAGRGIDRAAEEISRAFPGFPVVISAGDVIKESVDAKPALVLATPGAQPYVQGGYAAVVVLDAIRFFSHTDVNGQERARELLFETASMVNVAGQVLLVLDDSHPIVAAIARWNIAPLLKRELTERVELMLPPSVMSAVLVTEQSSAPAIVSGLKKALEDSRLPSSTRIFGPTILAKGLAKIVVHVSHEQSSDLTKFLHVLQKKRSISKKDLLTLRIDPYSL
;
A
#
# COMPACT_ATOMS: atom_id res chain seq x y z
N VAL A 1 53.02 -0.70 19.48
CA VAL A 1 52.56 -1.52 20.64
C VAL A 1 51.51 -0.69 21.36
N VAL A 2 50.25 -0.92 21.06
CA VAL A 2 49.10 -0.40 21.82
C VAL A 2 48.21 -1.57 22.15
N ASP A 3 48.06 -1.82 23.41
CA ASP A 3 47.25 -2.87 23.99
C ASP A 3 45.77 -2.76 23.60
N GLN A 4 45.25 -3.81 23.00
CA GLN A 4 43.84 -4.01 22.83
C GLN A 4 43.32 -4.88 23.97
N THR A 5 42.73 -4.27 24.97
CA THR A 5 41.82 -4.92 25.90
C THR A 5 40.65 -4.00 26.19
N SER A 6 39.67 -4.02 25.36
CA SER A 6 38.32 -3.57 25.72
C SER A 6 37.35 -4.74 25.54
N SER A 7 37.02 -5.38 26.66
CA SER A 7 35.95 -6.35 26.81
C SER A 7 34.63 -5.70 26.40
N SER A 8 34.11 -6.07 25.22
CA SER A 8 32.74 -5.76 24.84
C SER A 8 31.77 -6.58 25.68
N ALA A 9 31.24 -5.98 26.74
CA ALA A 9 30.05 -6.50 27.39
C ALA A 9 28.89 -6.50 26.34
N LYS A 10 28.57 -7.68 25.83
CA LYS A 10 27.33 -7.91 25.08
C LYS A 10 26.19 -7.66 26.04
N ALA A 11 25.62 -6.46 26.01
CA ALA A 11 24.33 -6.17 26.63
C ALA A 11 23.32 -7.14 26.02
N LYS A 12 22.73 -8.02 26.85
CA LYS A 12 21.56 -8.82 26.47
C LYS A 12 20.46 -7.87 26.07
N ARG A 13 20.21 -7.77 24.77
CA ARG A 13 19.03 -7.06 24.26
C ARG A 13 17.78 -7.77 24.76
N THR A 14 17.06 -7.10 25.64
CA THR A 14 15.70 -7.42 26.00
C THR A 14 14.78 -7.05 24.83
N SER A 15 13.97 -8.00 24.44
CA SER A 15 12.92 -8.07 23.43
C SER A 15 12.24 -6.77 23.01
N SER A 16 12.09 -6.62 21.70
CA SER A 16 11.18 -5.78 20.89
C SER A 16 11.32 -4.27 21.04
N TYR A 17 12.32 -3.72 20.39
CA TYR A 17 12.39 -2.31 20.00
C TYR A 17 11.53 -1.98 18.77
N GLU A 18 10.74 -2.94 18.26
CA GLU A 18 9.95 -2.80 17.05
C GLU A 18 8.47 -2.87 17.36
N SER A 19 7.72 -1.87 16.87
CA SER A 19 6.27 -1.82 17.06
C SER A 19 5.55 -1.35 15.81
N PHE A 20 4.32 -1.83 15.61
CA PHE A 20 3.37 -1.27 14.66
C PHE A 20 2.28 -0.52 15.44
N ILE A 21 2.09 0.76 15.11
CA ILE A 21 1.07 1.63 15.72
C ILE A 21 0.05 1.97 14.64
N PRO A 22 -1.15 1.37 14.66
CA PRO A 22 -2.20 1.69 13.71
C PRO A 22 -2.78 3.08 13.98
N PHE A 23 -3.00 3.86 12.93
CA PHE A 23 -3.78 5.09 13.02
C PHE A 23 -5.24 4.78 13.23
N ALA A 24 -5.94 5.62 13.99
CA ALA A 24 -7.36 5.48 14.29
C ALA A 24 -8.07 6.86 14.29
N PRO A 25 -9.39 6.91 14.02
CA PRO A 25 -10.14 8.17 14.06
C PRO A 25 -10.17 8.81 15.47
N PRO A 26 -10.21 10.13 15.60
CA PRO A 26 -9.84 11.11 14.60
C PRO A 26 -8.35 11.03 14.35
N HIS A 27 -7.96 11.03 13.12
CA HIS A 27 -6.64 10.64 12.66
C HIS A 27 -5.48 11.45 13.24
N GLU A 28 -4.31 10.85 13.13
CA GLU A 28 -2.95 11.36 13.28
C GLU A 28 -2.45 11.63 14.70
N GLN A 29 -2.02 10.56 15.30
CA GLN A 29 -1.24 10.57 16.54
C GLN A 29 0.27 10.70 16.28
N ILE A 30 0.69 11.08 15.05
CA ILE A 30 2.11 11.11 14.69
C ILE A 30 2.90 12.08 15.58
N GLY A 31 2.32 13.22 15.93
CA GLY A 31 2.96 14.20 16.83
C GLY A 31 3.18 13.64 18.23
N GLU A 32 2.30 12.78 18.73
CA GLU A 32 2.44 12.12 20.03
C GLU A 32 3.53 11.06 20.00
N ILE A 33 3.56 10.25 18.92
CA ILE A 33 4.59 9.24 18.69
C ILE A 33 5.98 9.91 18.61
N VAL A 34 6.10 10.99 17.85
CA VAL A 34 7.36 11.75 17.73
C VAL A 34 7.77 12.33 19.08
N ALA A 35 6.83 12.91 19.85
CA ALA A 35 7.12 13.51 21.16
C ALA A 35 7.61 12.49 22.18
N GLU A 36 7.17 11.24 22.10
CA GLU A 36 7.64 10.15 22.96
C GLU A 36 9.16 9.94 22.80
N PHE A 37 9.64 9.89 21.55
CA PHE A 37 11.03 9.56 21.25
C PHE A 37 11.94 10.80 21.18
N ASN A 38 11.44 11.95 20.77
CA ASN A 38 12.25 13.17 20.63
C ASN A 38 12.75 13.73 21.97
N ARG A 39 12.21 13.27 23.09
CA ARG A 39 12.71 13.56 24.44
C ARG A 39 14.07 12.92 24.72
N SER A 40 14.37 11.81 24.05
CA SER A 40 15.62 11.05 24.24
C SER A 40 16.64 11.26 23.12
N GLY A 41 16.25 11.85 21.99
CA GLY A 41 17.12 12.10 20.85
C GLY A 41 16.38 12.54 19.60
N SER A 42 17.06 12.48 18.49
CA SER A 42 16.48 12.81 17.17
C SER A 42 15.58 11.70 16.66
N VAL A 43 14.61 12.06 15.85
CA VAL A 43 13.67 11.13 15.21
C VAL A 43 13.79 11.25 13.69
N LEU A 44 13.89 10.13 13.00
CA LEU A 44 13.85 10.05 11.53
C LEU A 44 12.51 9.51 11.09
N ILE A 45 11.76 10.29 10.31
CA ILE A 45 10.47 9.89 9.71
C ILE A 45 10.64 9.71 8.21
N VAL A 46 10.31 8.52 7.73
CA VAL A 46 10.31 8.20 6.29
C VAL A 46 8.88 8.09 5.79
N ALA A 47 8.48 9.02 4.95
CA ALA A 47 7.17 9.07 4.35
C ALA A 47 7.19 8.49 2.92
N PRO A 48 6.05 7.98 2.42
CA PRO A 48 6.00 7.38 1.08
C PRO A 48 6.21 8.41 -0.03
N ASP A 49 5.61 9.58 0.08
CA ASP A 49 5.65 10.60 -0.95
C ASP A 49 5.83 12.04 -0.41
N GLU A 50 5.96 13.01 -1.31
CA GLU A 50 6.18 14.42 -0.96
C GLU A 50 4.98 15.07 -0.27
N ARG A 51 3.75 14.66 -0.61
CA ARG A 51 2.53 15.19 0.02
C ARG A 51 2.45 14.77 1.48
N ASP A 52 2.80 13.51 1.77
CA ASP A 52 2.85 13.02 3.14
C ASP A 52 3.98 13.71 3.91
N VAL A 53 5.14 14.01 3.28
CA VAL A 53 6.21 14.82 3.90
C VAL A 53 5.69 16.20 4.27
N ASP A 54 5.00 16.90 3.37
CA ASP A 54 4.50 18.26 3.61
C ASP A 54 3.44 18.28 4.72
N LYS A 55 2.50 17.35 4.71
CA LYS A 55 1.51 17.17 5.78
C LYS A 55 2.13 16.87 7.13
N LEU A 56 3.15 16.01 7.16
CA LEU A 56 3.86 15.69 8.40
C LEU A 56 4.56 16.94 8.96
N ILE A 57 5.22 17.72 8.11
CA ILE A 57 5.87 18.96 8.53
C ILE A 57 4.86 19.96 9.07
N GLU A 58 3.71 20.13 8.38
CA GLU A 58 2.64 21.00 8.85
C GLU A 58 2.11 20.57 10.23
N ASN A 59 1.82 19.29 10.41
CA ASN A 59 1.31 18.74 11.67
C ASN A 59 2.32 18.82 12.84
N LEU A 60 3.61 18.73 12.54
CA LEU A 60 4.68 18.79 13.53
C LEU A 60 5.14 20.23 13.83
N SER A 61 4.87 21.16 12.91
CA SER A 61 5.20 22.59 13.07
C SER A 61 4.53 23.19 14.30
N GLY A 62 5.30 23.97 15.06
CA GLY A 62 4.85 24.55 16.34
C GLY A 62 4.90 23.60 17.53
N ARG A 63 5.20 22.31 17.31
CA ARG A 63 5.42 21.33 18.38
C ARG A 63 6.91 21.01 18.61
N PHE A 64 7.72 21.14 17.54
CA PHE A 64 9.14 20.81 17.55
C PHE A 64 9.95 21.94 16.90
N ASP A 65 11.09 22.31 17.49
CA ASP A 65 11.90 23.46 17.04
C ASP A 65 12.76 23.14 15.81
N ASN A 66 13.22 21.90 15.68
CA ASN A 66 14.20 21.50 14.66
C ASN A 66 13.60 20.45 13.69
N ILE A 67 12.69 20.88 12.84
CA ILE A 67 12.14 20.01 11.79
C ILE A 67 12.98 20.19 10.52
N LEU A 68 13.57 19.10 10.03
CA LEU A 68 14.47 19.08 8.87
C LEU A 68 13.82 18.32 7.71
N LYS A 69 13.44 19.03 6.65
CA LYS A 69 12.89 18.42 5.43
C LYS A 69 14.01 17.88 4.54
N LEU A 70 13.96 16.57 4.21
CA LEU A 70 14.88 15.90 3.27
C LEU A 70 14.08 15.30 2.12
N SER A 71 13.81 16.09 1.12
CA SER A 71 12.92 15.78 0.03
C SER A 71 13.52 16.18 -1.31
N SER A 72 13.14 15.48 -2.38
CA SER A 72 13.57 15.83 -3.74
C SER A 72 12.90 17.12 -4.24
N ALA A 73 11.77 17.53 -3.66
CA ALA A 73 11.09 18.78 -3.96
C ALA A 73 11.79 20.01 -3.35
N SER A 74 12.64 19.82 -2.32
CA SER A 74 13.45 20.91 -1.77
C SER A 74 14.56 21.34 -2.71
N THR A 75 14.98 22.63 -2.63
CA THR A 75 16.14 23.11 -3.36
C THR A 75 17.40 22.32 -2.96
N ARG A 76 18.39 22.32 -3.86
CA ARG A 76 19.66 21.62 -3.58
C ARG A 76 20.35 22.19 -2.34
N GLU A 77 20.29 23.50 -2.15
CA GLU A 77 20.88 24.21 -1.02
C GLU A 77 20.20 23.84 0.29
N GLU A 78 18.86 23.90 0.34
CA GLU A 78 18.07 23.52 1.53
C GLU A 78 18.32 22.06 1.93
N ARG A 79 18.31 21.16 0.94
CA ARG A 79 18.55 19.75 1.17
C ARG A 79 19.95 19.49 1.74
N TYR A 80 20.96 20.16 1.18
CA TYR A 80 22.33 20.05 1.70
C TYR A 80 22.47 20.64 3.10
N ARG A 81 21.90 21.81 3.35
CA ARG A 81 21.86 22.44 4.67
C ARG A 81 21.19 21.52 5.70
N ASN A 82 20.00 21.00 5.40
CA ASN A 82 19.25 20.12 6.31
C ASN A 82 19.98 18.78 6.55
N PHE A 83 20.66 18.26 5.53
CA PHE A 83 21.54 17.10 5.67
C PHE A 83 22.69 17.38 6.64
N LEU A 84 23.37 18.53 6.55
CA LEU A 84 24.42 18.91 7.49
C LEU A 84 23.87 19.13 8.91
N LEU A 85 22.70 19.74 9.04
CA LEU A 85 22.04 19.95 10.33
C LEU A 85 21.65 18.64 10.99
N SER A 86 21.19 17.63 10.26
CA SER A 86 20.87 16.32 10.80
C SER A 86 22.07 15.63 11.46
N MET A 87 23.29 15.90 11.00
CA MET A 87 24.51 15.39 11.60
C MET A 87 25.02 16.19 12.80
N ARG A 88 24.47 17.39 13.04
CA ARG A 88 24.97 18.31 14.07
C ARG A 88 24.03 18.45 15.26
N LEU A 89 22.71 18.47 15.01
CA LEU A 89 21.72 18.72 16.05
C LEU A 89 21.47 17.44 16.88
N GLU A 90 21.53 17.59 18.20
CA GLU A 90 21.29 16.50 19.17
C GLU A 90 19.81 16.07 19.21
N PHE A 91 18.91 17.03 18.95
CA PHE A 91 17.47 16.84 18.95
C PHE A 91 16.89 17.47 17.70
N SER A 92 16.48 16.63 16.76
CA SER A 92 15.86 17.04 15.51
C SER A 92 14.79 16.06 15.09
N VAL A 93 13.82 16.53 14.31
CA VAL A 93 12.85 15.69 13.63
C VAL A 93 13.14 15.76 12.14
N VAL A 94 13.75 14.72 11.61
CA VAL A 94 14.10 14.61 10.19
C VAL A 94 12.95 13.96 9.45
N VAL A 95 12.35 14.65 8.48
CA VAL A 95 11.24 14.14 7.68
C VAL A 95 11.67 14.10 6.21
N GLY A 96 11.51 12.95 5.58
CA GLY A 96 11.85 12.82 4.17
C GLY A 96 11.22 11.61 3.50
N THR A 97 11.40 11.52 2.18
CA THR A 97 10.93 10.39 1.41
C THR A 97 11.90 9.20 1.52
N ARG A 98 11.58 8.13 0.85
CA ARG A 98 12.30 6.85 0.79
C ARG A 98 13.82 6.93 0.97
N SER A 99 14.49 7.83 0.24
CA SER A 99 15.95 7.97 0.31
C SER A 99 16.48 8.50 1.64
N SER A 100 15.65 9.17 2.44
CA SER A 100 16.05 9.72 3.74
C SER A 100 16.42 8.63 4.74
N ILE A 101 16.02 7.38 4.52
CA ILE A 101 16.40 6.25 5.37
C ILE A 101 17.93 6.07 5.49
N PHE A 102 18.69 6.56 4.54
CA PHE A 102 20.16 6.50 4.54
C PHE A 102 20.83 7.74 5.17
N THR A 103 20.04 8.73 5.59
CA THR A 103 20.59 9.97 6.16
C THR A 103 21.20 9.71 7.54
N PRO A 104 22.47 10.11 7.76
CA PRO A 104 23.05 10.08 9.08
C PRO A 104 22.35 11.11 9.98
N VAL A 105 21.90 10.68 11.14
CA VAL A 105 21.19 11.53 12.11
C VAL A 105 21.91 11.42 13.46
N ARG A 106 22.32 12.58 13.99
CA ARG A 106 23.00 12.63 15.29
C ARG A 106 22.02 12.28 16.41
N ASN A 107 22.47 11.49 17.38
CA ASN A 107 21.70 11.05 18.54
C ASN A 107 20.33 10.49 18.15
N LEU A 108 20.30 9.59 17.15
CA LEU A 108 19.08 8.98 16.67
C LEU A 108 18.45 8.08 17.75
N ALA A 109 17.24 8.41 18.18
CA ALA A 109 16.46 7.64 19.17
C ALA A 109 15.47 6.70 18.49
N ALA A 110 14.82 7.13 17.40
CA ALA A 110 13.84 6.32 16.70
C ALA A 110 13.82 6.56 15.18
N ILE A 111 13.45 5.51 14.47
CA ILE A 111 13.09 5.55 13.05
C ILE A 111 11.58 5.27 12.95
N ILE A 112 10.85 6.11 12.24
CA ILE A 112 9.41 5.96 12.01
C ILE A 112 9.19 5.75 10.51
N ILE A 113 8.54 4.67 10.12
CA ILE A 113 8.07 4.45 8.75
C ILE A 113 6.59 4.81 8.71
N TYR A 114 6.26 5.90 8.04
CA TYR A 114 4.91 6.42 7.92
C TYR A 114 4.16 5.76 6.76
N LYS A 115 2.95 5.21 7.01
CA LYS A 115 2.17 4.42 6.05
C LYS A 115 2.99 3.27 5.45
N GLU A 116 3.48 2.39 6.31
CA GLU A 116 4.42 1.32 6.01
C GLU A 116 4.02 0.45 4.81
N SER A 117 2.71 0.18 4.65
CA SER A 117 2.19 -0.64 3.55
C SER A 117 2.18 0.05 2.18
N SER A 118 2.55 1.33 2.10
CA SER A 118 2.55 2.08 0.84
C SER A 118 3.55 1.50 -0.17
N PRO A 119 3.13 1.34 -1.45
CA PRO A 119 4.04 0.92 -2.53
C PRO A 119 5.20 1.90 -2.77
N ASP A 120 5.04 3.18 -2.37
CA ASP A 120 6.05 4.21 -2.61
C ASP A 120 7.28 4.07 -1.70
N HIS A 121 7.24 3.17 -0.72
CA HIS A 121 8.42 2.74 0.04
C HIS A 121 9.35 1.80 -0.74
N PHE A 122 8.94 1.32 -1.91
CA PHE A 122 9.76 0.46 -2.75
C PHE A 122 10.54 1.26 -3.80
N GLU A 123 11.87 1.10 -3.86
CA GLU A 123 12.70 1.58 -4.94
C GLU A 123 12.62 0.61 -6.12
N LEU A 124 12.14 1.09 -7.25
CA LEU A 124 11.93 0.27 -8.45
C LEU A 124 13.19 0.13 -9.32
N ARG A 125 14.17 1.02 -9.15
CA ARG A 125 15.44 0.96 -9.87
C ARG A 125 16.32 -0.11 -9.25
N SER A 126 17.10 -0.79 -10.11
CA SER A 126 18.08 -1.77 -9.62
C SER A 126 19.12 -1.09 -8.71
N PRO A 127 19.45 -1.70 -7.54
CA PRO A 127 19.14 -3.08 -7.12
C PRO A 127 17.75 -3.30 -6.52
N GLY A 128 16.91 -2.30 -6.38
CA GLY A 128 15.61 -2.38 -5.71
C GLY A 128 15.74 -2.62 -4.19
N TRP A 129 14.96 -1.89 -3.40
CA TRP A 129 14.94 -2.03 -1.94
C TRP A 129 13.65 -1.42 -1.38
N ASN A 130 13.34 -1.76 -0.13
CA ASN A 130 12.18 -1.23 0.60
C ASN A 130 12.64 -0.46 1.85
N SER A 131 12.04 0.69 2.11
CA SER A 131 12.39 1.55 3.26
C SER A 131 12.24 0.83 4.59
N SER A 132 11.18 0.04 4.76
CA SER A 132 10.93 -0.73 5.97
C SER A 132 12.03 -1.76 6.22
N THR A 133 12.45 -2.49 5.18
CA THR A 133 13.55 -3.47 5.28
C THR A 133 14.87 -2.81 5.69
N ILE A 134 15.19 -1.67 5.07
CA ILE A 134 16.40 -0.91 5.46
C ILE A 134 16.28 -0.35 6.87
N ALA A 135 15.08 0.09 7.27
CA ALA A 135 14.84 0.58 8.62
C ALA A 135 15.07 -0.49 9.70
N HIS A 136 14.61 -1.74 9.47
CA HIS A 136 14.90 -2.87 10.34
C HIS A 136 16.40 -3.10 10.50
N MET A 137 17.12 -3.21 9.36
CA MET A 137 18.58 -3.41 9.39
C MET A 137 19.31 -2.27 10.10
N ARG A 138 18.85 -1.05 9.88
CA ARG A 138 19.45 0.14 10.51
C ARG A 138 19.15 0.21 11.99
N ALA A 139 17.89 -0.01 12.39
CA ALA A 139 17.47 -0.01 13.79
C ALA A 139 18.23 -1.08 14.60
N GLU A 140 18.38 -2.27 14.05
CA GLU A 140 19.17 -3.34 14.66
C GLU A 140 20.64 -2.96 14.81
N LYS A 141 21.26 -2.43 13.76
CA LYS A 141 22.68 -2.05 13.75
C LYS A 141 22.99 -0.89 14.70
N GLU A 142 22.14 0.14 14.71
CA GLU A 142 22.34 1.36 15.51
C GLU A 142 21.77 1.24 16.93
N GLY A 143 20.97 0.20 17.22
CA GLY A 143 20.35 -0.02 18.52
C GLY A 143 19.25 0.96 18.86
N VAL A 144 18.54 1.47 17.85
CA VAL A 144 17.47 2.46 17.98
C VAL A 144 16.08 1.81 17.84
N VAL A 145 15.06 2.53 18.29
CA VAL A 145 13.66 2.05 18.19
C VAL A 145 13.17 2.16 16.75
N LEU A 146 12.45 1.15 16.27
CA LEU A 146 11.72 1.18 15.00
C LEU A 146 10.22 1.21 15.28
N VAL A 147 9.55 2.21 14.73
CA VAL A 147 8.09 2.34 14.76
C VAL A 147 7.56 2.29 13.32
N LEU A 148 6.73 1.31 13.05
CA LEU A 148 5.98 1.22 11.81
C LEU A 148 4.59 1.79 12.05
N THR A 149 4.08 2.62 11.15
CA THR A 149 2.74 3.21 11.27
C THR A 149 1.96 3.07 9.97
N GLY A 150 0.64 3.14 10.08
CA GLY A 150 -0.29 3.08 8.95
C GLY A 150 -1.70 2.82 9.41
N PHE A 151 -2.63 2.74 8.49
CA PHE A 151 -4.02 2.40 8.80
C PHE A 151 -4.22 0.88 8.88
N ALA A 152 -3.44 0.14 8.12
CA ALA A 152 -3.35 -1.31 8.17
C ALA A 152 -1.90 -1.76 7.93
N PRO A 153 -1.36 -2.74 8.68
CA PRO A 153 -0.03 -3.26 8.40
C PRO A 153 0.00 -4.00 7.06
N SER A 154 1.14 -3.98 6.39
CA SER A 154 1.40 -4.86 5.26
C SER A 154 1.32 -6.33 5.69
N VAL A 155 1.10 -7.24 4.74
CA VAL A 155 1.05 -8.67 5.06
C VAL A 155 2.40 -9.17 5.56
N ARG A 156 3.50 -8.56 5.11
CA ARG A 156 4.85 -8.82 5.64
C ARG A 156 4.93 -8.48 7.14
N VAL A 157 4.54 -7.27 7.51
CA VAL A 157 4.53 -6.83 8.92
C VAL A 157 3.52 -7.63 9.74
N ALA A 158 2.39 -8.00 9.15
CA ALA A 158 1.42 -8.87 9.81
C ALA A 158 2.01 -10.26 10.14
N ASN A 159 2.85 -10.82 9.27
CA ASN A 159 3.58 -12.06 9.54
C ASN A 159 4.58 -11.91 10.69
N GLU A 160 5.27 -10.78 10.76
CA GLU A 160 6.20 -10.45 11.85
C GLU A 160 5.47 -10.21 13.19
N ILE A 161 4.26 -9.63 13.14
CA ILE A 161 3.37 -9.50 14.32
C ILE A 161 2.89 -10.88 14.80
N ASP A 162 2.48 -11.76 13.88
CA ASP A 162 2.04 -13.12 14.21
C ASP A 162 3.20 -13.94 14.80
N ALA A 163 4.40 -13.77 14.27
CA ALA A 163 5.64 -14.36 14.82
C ALA A 163 6.11 -13.69 16.13
N ARG A 164 5.44 -12.65 16.61
CA ARG A 164 5.77 -11.85 17.80
C ARG A 164 7.16 -11.20 17.77
N THR A 165 7.68 -10.91 16.59
CA THR A 165 8.90 -10.12 16.40
C THR A 165 8.63 -8.63 16.43
N ILE A 166 7.42 -8.22 16.04
CA ILE A 166 6.91 -6.83 16.13
C ILE A 166 5.74 -6.79 17.11
N LYS A 167 5.73 -5.80 18.00
CA LYS A 167 4.62 -5.52 18.91
C LYS A 167 3.51 -4.78 18.18
N PHE A 168 2.28 -5.29 18.24
CA PHE A 168 1.10 -4.62 17.68
C PHE A 168 0.36 -3.82 18.75
N ASN A 169 0.41 -2.49 18.65
CA ASN A 169 -0.28 -1.58 19.58
C ASN A 169 -1.70 -1.32 19.09
N ASN A 170 -2.58 -2.31 19.19
CA ASN A 170 -3.95 -2.21 18.72
C ASN A 170 -4.77 -1.19 19.54
N GLN A 171 -5.25 -0.15 18.88
CA GLN A 171 -6.19 0.81 19.45
C GLN A 171 -7.61 0.39 19.07
N ARG A 172 -8.33 -0.21 20.01
CA ARG A 172 -9.75 -0.55 19.78
C ARG A 172 -10.57 0.73 19.72
N ARG A 173 -11.29 0.89 18.62
CA ARG A 173 -12.26 1.97 18.42
C ARG A 173 -13.54 1.39 17.83
N GLN A 174 -14.67 2.05 18.09
CA GLN A 174 -15.91 1.75 17.39
C GLN A 174 -16.18 2.88 16.41
N VAL A 175 -16.45 2.49 15.17
CA VAL A 175 -16.83 3.39 14.09
C VAL A 175 -18.23 3.02 13.64
N ASN A 176 -19.10 4.01 13.47
CA ASN A 176 -20.43 3.76 12.93
C ASN A 176 -20.31 3.43 11.44
N VAL A 177 -20.47 2.17 11.08
CA VAL A 177 -20.36 1.67 9.72
C VAL A 177 -21.67 1.07 9.26
N GLN A 178 -22.13 1.46 8.09
CA GLN A 178 -23.27 0.84 7.41
C GLN A 178 -22.85 0.41 6.02
N ALA A 179 -23.20 -0.81 5.64
CA ALA A 179 -22.99 -1.31 4.29
C ALA A 179 -24.32 -1.37 3.52
N PHE A 180 -24.24 -1.10 2.23
CA PHE A 180 -25.37 -1.06 1.33
C PHE A 180 -25.07 -1.90 0.11
N THR A 181 -25.70 -3.05 0.00
CA THR A 181 -25.54 -3.93 -1.16
C THR A 181 -25.94 -3.21 -2.43
N PRO A 182 -25.04 -3.16 -3.44
CA PRO A 182 -25.33 -2.53 -4.72
C PRO A 182 -26.56 -3.15 -5.39
N THR A 183 -27.46 -2.31 -5.94
CA THR A 183 -28.63 -2.73 -6.67
C THR A 183 -28.61 -2.18 -8.10
N ASP A 184 -28.92 -3.01 -9.07
CA ASP A 184 -29.26 -2.69 -10.48
C ASP A 184 -28.51 -1.56 -11.18
N GLY A 185 -27.20 -1.45 -10.95
CA GLY A 185 -26.37 -0.49 -11.68
C GLY A 185 -26.42 0.95 -11.17
N THR A 186 -27.16 1.23 -10.11
CA THR A 186 -27.17 2.56 -9.47
C THR A 186 -25.85 2.84 -8.77
N LEU A 187 -25.41 4.09 -8.81
CA LEU A 187 -24.20 4.53 -8.09
C LEU A 187 -24.43 4.49 -6.58
N LEU A 188 -25.61 4.92 -6.16
CA LEU A 188 -26.03 5.00 -4.77
C LEU A 188 -27.28 4.13 -4.58
N PRO A 189 -27.26 3.10 -3.72
CA PRO A 189 -28.46 2.38 -3.30
C PRO A 189 -29.46 3.31 -2.60
N GLY A 190 -30.77 3.07 -2.81
CA GLY A 190 -31.83 3.99 -2.35
C GLY A 190 -31.77 4.37 -0.88
N ARG A 191 -31.39 3.42 0.00
CA ARG A 191 -31.32 3.66 1.46
C ARG A 191 -30.20 4.61 1.88
N ILE A 192 -29.13 4.77 1.06
CA ILE A 192 -27.99 5.63 1.41
C ILE A 192 -28.37 7.12 1.36
N PHE A 193 -29.39 7.49 0.58
CA PHE A 193 -29.82 8.89 0.42
C PHE A 193 -30.26 9.53 1.72
N SER A 194 -31.00 8.80 2.57
CA SER A 194 -31.44 9.31 3.86
C SER A 194 -30.28 9.57 4.80
N GLU A 195 -29.28 8.68 4.80
CA GLU A 195 -28.10 8.81 5.67
C GLU A 195 -27.20 9.97 5.23
N VAL A 196 -26.98 10.11 3.93
CA VAL A 196 -26.23 11.25 3.38
C VAL A 196 -26.93 12.59 3.66
N LYS A 197 -28.27 12.65 3.50
CA LYS A 197 -29.04 13.87 3.82
C LYS A 197 -28.96 14.24 5.31
N LYS A 198 -28.97 13.24 6.21
CA LYS A 198 -28.76 13.49 7.64
C LYS A 198 -27.35 14.02 7.92
N ALA A 199 -26.34 13.42 7.33
CA ALA A 199 -24.95 13.83 7.50
C ALA A 199 -24.69 15.26 6.98
N LEU A 200 -25.26 15.62 5.83
CA LEU A 200 -25.11 16.96 5.25
C LEU A 200 -25.67 18.09 6.13
N LYS A 201 -26.53 17.78 7.12
CA LYS A 201 -26.97 18.78 8.13
C LYS A 201 -25.87 19.13 9.13
N ASN A 202 -24.91 18.22 9.31
CA ASN A 202 -23.88 18.29 10.35
C ASN A 202 -22.48 18.64 9.80
N GLY A 203 -22.29 18.64 8.48
CA GLY A 203 -21.00 18.95 7.88
C GLY A 203 -20.82 18.38 6.47
N PRO A 204 -19.60 18.44 5.92
CA PRO A 204 -19.31 17.93 4.59
C PRO A 204 -19.35 16.39 4.56
N VAL A 205 -19.75 15.85 3.41
CA VAL A 205 -19.78 14.41 3.12
C VAL A 205 -18.77 14.10 2.04
N LEU A 206 -17.85 13.17 2.34
CA LEU A 206 -16.84 12.69 1.42
C LEU A 206 -17.36 11.49 0.63
N PHE A 207 -17.28 11.55 -0.69
CA PHE A 207 -17.52 10.43 -1.59
C PHE A 207 -16.20 9.98 -2.21
N VAL A 208 -15.80 8.75 -1.99
CA VAL A 208 -14.59 8.19 -2.57
C VAL A 208 -14.94 7.24 -3.71
N ALA A 209 -14.48 7.60 -4.91
CA ALA A 209 -14.68 6.84 -6.13
C ALA A 209 -13.35 6.25 -6.62
N ALA A 210 -13.35 5.01 -7.07
CA ALA A 210 -12.14 4.40 -7.62
C ALA A 210 -11.62 5.17 -8.84
N ARG A 211 -10.28 5.35 -8.93
CA ARG A 211 -9.60 5.96 -10.10
C ARG A 211 -9.92 5.22 -11.39
N LYS A 212 -9.84 5.90 -12.55
CA LYS A 212 -9.99 5.25 -13.87
C LYS A 212 -9.10 4.01 -14.05
N GLY A 213 -7.92 3.96 -13.47
CA GLY A 213 -7.00 2.80 -13.52
C GLY A 213 -7.39 1.61 -12.63
N TYR A 214 -8.19 1.80 -11.58
CA TYR A 214 -8.71 0.71 -10.74
C TYR A 214 -9.85 -0.07 -11.38
N GLY A 215 -10.34 0.31 -12.54
CA GLY A 215 -11.59 -0.14 -13.01
C GLY A 215 -11.80 -0.35 -14.50
N ASN A 216 -10.82 -0.79 -15.23
CA ASN A 216 -11.11 -1.46 -16.50
C ASN A 216 -11.54 -2.92 -16.29
N ALA A 217 -11.95 -3.30 -15.06
CA ALA A 217 -12.51 -4.60 -14.81
C ALA A 217 -13.97 -4.63 -15.22
N LEU A 218 -14.34 -5.64 -16.00
CA LEU A 218 -15.71 -5.99 -16.26
C LEU A 218 -16.32 -6.58 -14.98
N LEU A 219 -17.46 -6.06 -14.57
CA LEU A 219 -18.25 -6.62 -13.47
C LEU A 219 -19.59 -7.14 -14.03
N CYS A 220 -20.20 -8.07 -13.33
CA CYS A 220 -21.57 -8.44 -13.60
C CYS A 220 -22.53 -7.32 -13.15
N ALA A 221 -23.46 -6.90 -14.01
CA ALA A 221 -24.43 -5.86 -13.63
C ALA A 221 -25.38 -6.32 -12.51
N HIS A 222 -25.55 -7.62 -12.33
CA HIS A 222 -26.48 -8.18 -11.35
C HIS A 222 -25.80 -8.46 -9.99
N CYS A 223 -24.79 -9.34 -9.95
CA CYS A 223 -24.15 -9.75 -8.70
C CYS A 223 -22.88 -8.96 -8.36
N ARG A 224 -22.47 -8.02 -9.21
CA ARG A 224 -21.27 -7.16 -9.06
C ARG A 224 -19.94 -7.89 -8.93
N ASN A 225 -19.92 -9.20 -9.04
CA ASN A 225 -18.68 -9.95 -9.06
C ASN A 225 -17.83 -9.58 -10.28
N VAL A 226 -16.50 -9.57 -10.07
CA VAL A 226 -15.52 -9.32 -11.12
C VAL A 226 -15.55 -10.47 -12.13
N ALA A 227 -15.58 -10.14 -13.41
CA ALA A 227 -15.48 -11.13 -14.47
C ALA A 227 -14.03 -11.63 -14.58
N LEU A 228 -13.83 -12.92 -14.37
CA LEU A 228 -12.54 -13.57 -14.42
C LEU A 228 -12.45 -14.54 -15.61
N CYS A 229 -11.26 -14.63 -16.18
CA CYS A 229 -10.86 -15.65 -17.13
C CYS A 229 -10.52 -16.97 -16.41
N LYS A 230 -10.53 -18.08 -17.13
CA LYS A 230 -10.05 -19.38 -16.60
C LYS A 230 -8.60 -19.34 -16.10
N CYS A 231 -7.77 -18.42 -16.61
CA CYS A 231 -6.40 -18.20 -16.12
C CYS A 231 -6.31 -17.36 -14.83
N GLY A 232 -7.44 -16.97 -14.23
CA GLY A 232 -7.51 -16.10 -13.07
C GLY A 232 -7.39 -14.59 -13.39
N GLY A 233 -7.03 -14.21 -14.62
CA GLY A 233 -6.95 -12.83 -15.05
C GLY A 233 -8.34 -12.18 -15.14
N ARG A 234 -8.45 -10.91 -14.71
CA ARG A 234 -9.70 -10.13 -14.87
C ARG A 234 -9.99 -9.86 -16.34
N LEU A 235 -11.28 -9.73 -16.68
CA LEU A 235 -11.69 -9.26 -17.99
C LEU A 235 -11.76 -7.73 -18.01
N SER A 236 -11.38 -7.13 -19.13
CA SER A 236 -11.51 -5.70 -19.40
C SER A 236 -12.16 -5.47 -20.76
N VAL A 237 -12.79 -4.32 -20.93
CA VAL A 237 -13.36 -3.87 -22.21
C VAL A 237 -12.65 -2.58 -22.60
N ALA A 238 -11.97 -2.60 -23.74
CA ALA A 238 -11.17 -1.45 -24.19
C ALA A 238 -12.04 -0.23 -24.54
N SER A 239 -13.21 -0.45 -25.15
CA SER A 239 -14.21 0.59 -25.41
C SER A 239 -15.62 -0.01 -25.45
N LYS A 240 -16.64 0.85 -25.32
CA LYS A 240 -18.05 0.44 -25.36
C LYS A 240 -18.36 -0.28 -26.67
N GLY A 241 -18.91 -1.50 -26.56
CA GLY A 241 -19.28 -2.33 -27.71
C GLY A 241 -18.23 -3.34 -28.15
N LEU A 242 -17.02 -3.32 -27.62
CA LEU A 242 -16.03 -4.37 -27.85
C LEU A 242 -16.22 -5.56 -26.91
N ALA A 243 -15.83 -6.76 -27.39
CA ALA A 243 -15.82 -7.95 -26.57
C ALA A 243 -14.83 -7.83 -25.39
N PRO A 244 -15.20 -8.33 -24.20
CA PRO A 244 -14.27 -8.41 -23.09
C PRO A 244 -13.04 -9.25 -23.45
N THR A 245 -11.87 -8.81 -22.99
CA THR A 245 -10.60 -9.52 -23.15
C THR A 245 -9.91 -9.70 -21.81
N CYS A 246 -9.24 -10.82 -21.63
CA CYS A 246 -8.44 -11.07 -20.44
C CYS A 246 -7.18 -10.20 -20.43
N VAL A 247 -6.94 -9.48 -19.35
CA VAL A 247 -5.73 -8.63 -19.22
C VAL A 247 -4.43 -9.43 -19.08
N HIS A 248 -4.51 -10.73 -18.73
CA HIS A 248 -3.35 -11.60 -18.56
C HIS A 248 -3.02 -12.37 -19.85
N CYS A 249 -3.98 -13.14 -20.35
CA CYS A 249 -3.73 -14.07 -21.48
C CYS A 249 -4.29 -13.59 -22.83
N GLY A 250 -4.97 -12.43 -22.87
CA GLY A 250 -5.55 -11.86 -24.09
C GLY A 250 -6.77 -12.58 -24.65
N THR A 251 -7.25 -13.67 -24.01
CA THR A 251 -8.44 -14.41 -24.48
C THR A 251 -9.65 -13.49 -24.53
N GLY A 252 -10.33 -13.49 -25.68
CA GLY A 252 -11.56 -12.73 -25.91
C GLY A 252 -12.82 -13.50 -25.49
N PHE A 253 -13.85 -12.77 -25.06
CA PHE A 253 -15.15 -13.32 -24.60
C PHE A 253 -16.31 -12.63 -25.32
N PRO A 254 -16.56 -12.92 -26.60
CA PRO A 254 -17.62 -12.26 -27.39
C PRO A 254 -19.01 -12.51 -26.80
N THR A 255 -19.24 -13.68 -26.22
CA THR A 255 -20.50 -14.07 -25.54
C THR A 255 -20.25 -14.30 -24.06
N TRP A 256 -19.84 -13.23 -23.34
CA TRP A 256 -19.53 -13.33 -21.92
C TRP A 256 -20.78 -13.60 -21.07
N ARG A 257 -20.66 -14.53 -20.13
CA ARG A 257 -21.61 -14.78 -19.04
C ARG A 257 -20.88 -14.76 -17.69
N CYS A 258 -21.57 -14.34 -16.66
CA CYS A 258 -21.02 -14.25 -15.31
C CYS A 258 -20.77 -15.65 -14.72
N ASN A 259 -19.56 -15.91 -14.25
CA ASN A 259 -19.19 -17.19 -13.64
C ASN A 259 -19.92 -17.48 -12.30
N TYR A 260 -20.59 -16.48 -11.73
CA TYR A 260 -21.26 -16.60 -10.42
C TYR A 260 -22.78 -16.71 -10.52
N CYS A 261 -23.42 -15.96 -11.42
CA CYS A 261 -24.87 -15.91 -11.52
C CYS A 261 -25.41 -16.18 -12.93
N ASP A 262 -24.55 -16.56 -13.88
CA ASP A 262 -24.83 -16.91 -15.27
C ASP A 262 -25.56 -15.84 -16.09
N ARG A 263 -25.65 -14.60 -15.61
CA ARG A 263 -26.24 -13.49 -16.36
C ARG A 263 -25.20 -12.83 -17.26
N ASP A 264 -25.66 -12.25 -18.37
CA ASP A 264 -24.84 -11.70 -19.45
C ASP A 264 -24.69 -10.17 -19.44
N LYS A 265 -25.47 -9.48 -18.60
CA LYS A 265 -25.46 -8.02 -18.53
C LYS A 265 -24.16 -7.52 -17.92
N GLN A 266 -23.38 -6.81 -18.73
CA GLN A 266 -22.09 -6.24 -18.37
C GLN A 266 -22.26 -4.92 -17.61
N TYR A 267 -21.46 -4.73 -16.57
CA TYR A 267 -21.27 -3.46 -15.91
C TYR A 267 -19.82 -3.03 -16.09
N LEU A 268 -19.63 -2.04 -16.94
CA LEU A 268 -18.32 -1.42 -17.11
C LEU A 268 -18.12 -0.43 -15.96
N ALA A 269 -17.34 -0.84 -15.01
CA ALA A 269 -16.95 -0.03 -13.85
C ALA A 269 -15.98 1.08 -14.30
N GLY A 270 -16.45 2.06 -15.01
CA GLY A 270 -15.66 3.14 -15.62
C GLY A 270 -16.36 4.50 -15.56
N ARG A 271 -17.23 4.72 -14.56
CA ARG A 271 -17.71 6.06 -14.29
C ARG A 271 -16.53 6.87 -13.77
N GLY A 272 -16.06 7.84 -14.57
CA GLY A 272 -15.08 8.80 -14.09
C GLY A 272 -15.67 9.58 -12.92
N ILE A 273 -14.82 10.16 -12.09
CA ILE A 273 -15.23 10.97 -10.95
C ILE A 273 -16.19 12.10 -11.36
N ASP A 274 -16.03 12.67 -12.55
CA ASP A 274 -16.89 13.72 -13.09
C ASP A 274 -18.34 13.25 -13.24
N ARG A 275 -18.54 12.04 -13.78
CA ARG A 275 -19.88 11.46 -13.90
C ARG A 275 -20.49 11.12 -12.54
N ALA A 276 -19.67 10.64 -11.60
CA ALA A 276 -20.12 10.42 -10.23
C ALA A 276 -20.53 11.75 -9.59
N ALA A 277 -19.78 12.83 -9.84
CA ALA A 277 -20.10 14.17 -9.35
C ALA A 277 -21.43 14.69 -9.91
N GLU A 278 -21.69 14.50 -11.20
CA GLU A 278 -22.99 14.86 -11.80
C GLU A 278 -24.16 14.08 -11.19
N GLU A 279 -24.02 12.78 -11.00
CA GLU A 279 -25.07 11.92 -10.43
C GLU A 279 -25.33 12.31 -8.95
N ILE A 280 -24.28 12.56 -8.17
CA ILE A 280 -24.38 12.96 -6.75
C ILE A 280 -24.93 14.36 -6.61
N SER A 281 -24.49 15.31 -7.43
CA SER A 281 -25.03 16.68 -7.44
C SER A 281 -26.54 16.72 -7.73
N ARG A 282 -27.00 15.92 -8.69
CA ARG A 282 -28.44 15.78 -8.97
C ARG A 282 -29.21 15.13 -7.84
N ALA A 283 -28.58 14.20 -7.14
CA ALA A 283 -29.20 13.48 -6.03
C ALA A 283 -29.35 14.36 -4.76
N PHE A 284 -28.44 15.32 -4.58
CA PHE A 284 -28.40 16.22 -3.42
C PHE A 284 -28.31 17.68 -3.87
N PRO A 285 -29.38 18.27 -4.45
CA PRO A 285 -29.39 19.63 -4.92
C PRO A 285 -29.24 20.62 -3.76
N GLY A 286 -28.63 21.78 -4.05
CA GLY A 286 -28.47 22.87 -3.08
C GLY A 286 -27.19 22.82 -2.24
N PHE A 287 -26.34 21.80 -2.40
CA PHE A 287 -25.05 21.72 -1.73
C PHE A 287 -23.91 21.97 -2.72
N PRO A 288 -22.86 22.72 -2.31
CA PRO A 288 -21.69 22.92 -3.14
C PRO A 288 -20.96 21.61 -3.39
N VAL A 289 -20.44 21.45 -4.60
CA VAL A 289 -19.67 20.25 -5.02
C VAL A 289 -18.20 20.61 -5.13
N VAL A 290 -17.35 19.85 -4.44
CA VAL A 290 -15.90 19.96 -4.49
C VAL A 290 -15.34 18.68 -5.06
N ILE A 291 -14.56 18.76 -6.14
CA ILE A 291 -13.89 17.61 -6.75
C ILE A 291 -12.39 17.72 -6.47
N SER A 292 -11.81 16.62 -5.97
CA SER A 292 -10.38 16.49 -5.71
C SER A 292 -9.87 15.21 -6.37
N ALA A 293 -9.28 15.33 -7.56
CA ALA A 293 -8.81 14.20 -8.35
C ALA A 293 -7.85 14.61 -9.47
N GLY A 294 -7.05 13.69 -9.96
CA GLY A 294 -6.12 13.91 -11.08
C GLY A 294 -5.12 15.02 -10.78
N ASP A 295 -5.07 16.03 -11.64
CA ASP A 295 -4.15 17.16 -11.51
C ASP A 295 -4.69 18.27 -10.57
N VAL A 296 -5.98 18.20 -10.20
CA VAL A 296 -6.62 19.18 -9.31
C VAL A 296 -6.88 18.50 -7.96
N ILE A 297 -5.87 18.50 -7.13
CA ILE A 297 -5.97 17.98 -5.76
C ILE A 297 -6.16 19.13 -4.80
N LYS A 298 -7.21 19.04 -3.98
CA LYS A 298 -7.47 19.97 -2.88
C LYS A 298 -6.82 19.46 -1.61
N GLU A 299 -6.10 20.29 -0.90
CA GLU A 299 -5.47 19.90 0.37
C GLU A 299 -6.48 19.90 1.51
N SER A 300 -7.35 20.90 1.57
CA SER A 300 -8.37 21.03 2.59
C SER A 300 -9.69 21.55 2.03
N VAL A 301 -10.77 21.34 2.81
CA VAL A 301 -12.12 21.85 2.56
C VAL A 301 -12.71 22.35 3.89
N ASP A 302 -13.52 23.39 3.84
CA ASP A 302 -14.23 23.92 5.01
C ASP A 302 -15.12 22.84 5.66
N ALA A 303 -15.29 22.94 6.98
CA ALA A 303 -16.19 22.07 7.75
C ALA A 303 -17.70 22.36 7.54
N LYS A 304 -18.05 23.11 6.47
CA LYS A 304 -19.43 23.42 6.09
C LYS A 304 -20.05 22.31 5.25
N PRO A 305 -21.39 22.15 5.27
CA PRO A 305 -22.07 21.19 4.42
C PRO A 305 -21.70 21.32 2.94
N ALA A 306 -21.12 20.27 2.39
CA ALA A 306 -20.67 20.19 1.01
C ALA A 306 -20.60 18.72 0.54
N LEU A 307 -20.70 18.50 -0.76
CA LEU A 307 -20.46 17.21 -1.42
C LEU A 307 -19.00 17.20 -1.89
N VAL A 308 -18.16 16.45 -1.20
CA VAL A 308 -16.74 16.34 -1.55
C VAL A 308 -16.50 15.01 -2.25
N LEU A 309 -16.06 15.06 -3.50
CA LEU A 309 -15.73 13.85 -4.27
C LEU A 309 -14.22 13.74 -4.45
N ALA A 310 -13.68 12.61 -4.10
CA ALA A 310 -12.24 12.36 -4.22
C ALA A 310 -11.93 10.98 -4.80
N THR A 311 -10.77 10.89 -5.45
CA THR A 311 -10.14 9.60 -5.73
C THR A 311 -9.21 9.21 -4.58
N PRO A 312 -8.91 7.91 -4.39
CA PRO A 312 -7.96 7.47 -3.38
C PRO A 312 -6.63 8.25 -3.39
N GLY A 313 -6.19 8.71 -2.23
CA GLY A 313 -5.01 9.53 -2.05
C GLY A 313 -5.17 11.02 -2.43
N ALA A 314 -6.38 11.43 -2.87
CA ALA A 314 -6.69 12.83 -3.17
C ALA A 314 -7.74 13.42 -2.22
N GLN A 315 -8.07 12.74 -1.13
CA GLN A 315 -9.06 13.19 -0.16
C GLN A 315 -8.57 14.47 0.54
N PRO A 316 -9.36 15.57 0.50
CA PRO A 316 -9.02 16.78 1.22
C PRO A 316 -9.13 16.59 2.75
N TYR A 317 -8.31 17.31 3.48
CA TYR A 317 -8.46 17.39 4.93
C TYR A 317 -9.68 18.25 5.28
N VAL A 318 -10.38 17.90 6.36
CA VAL A 318 -11.44 18.71 6.98
C VAL A 318 -11.15 18.82 8.46
N GLN A 319 -11.12 20.01 8.98
CA GLN A 319 -10.94 20.23 10.41
C GLN A 319 -12.10 19.59 11.19
N GLY A 320 -11.78 18.68 12.10
CA GLY A 320 -12.76 17.90 12.86
C GLY A 320 -13.32 16.67 12.14
N GLY A 321 -12.99 16.45 10.87
CA GLY A 321 -13.41 15.30 10.08
C GLY A 321 -14.74 15.47 9.36
N TYR A 322 -15.08 14.51 8.50
CA TYR A 322 -16.31 14.50 7.71
C TYR A 322 -17.51 14.00 8.52
N ALA A 323 -18.69 14.58 8.28
CA ALA A 323 -19.95 14.10 8.88
C ALA A 323 -20.36 12.70 8.37
N ALA A 324 -20.01 12.38 7.14
CA ALA A 324 -20.03 11.02 6.63
C ALA A 324 -18.94 10.81 5.56
N VAL A 325 -18.49 9.56 5.46
CA VAL A 325 -17.60 9.09 4.39
C VAL A 325 -18.32 7.99 3.63
N VAL A 326 -18.50 8.16 2.33
CA VAL A 326 -19.18 7.22 1.42
C VAL A 326 -18.16 6.61 0.48
N VAL A 327 -17.96 5.30 0.54
CA VAL A 327 -17.09 4.59 -0.41
C VAL A 327 -17.96 3.98 -1.50
N LEU A 328 -17.82 4.51 -2.71
CA LEU A 328 -18.58 4.07 -3.88
C LEU A 328 -17.95 2.81 -4.48
N ASP A 329 -18.79 1.81 -4.82
CA ASP A 329 -18.32 0.54 -5.44
C ASP A 329 -17.09 -0.06 -4.70
N ALA A 330 -17.14 -0.19 -3.37
CA ALA A 330 -16.00 -0.57 -2.54
C ALA A 330 -15.35 -1.91 -2.94
N ILE A 331 -16.11 -2.84 -3.53
CA ILE A 331 -15.58 -4.12 -4.02
C ILE A 331 -14.49 -3.93 -5.10
N ARG A 332 -14.49 -2.81 -5.81
CA ARG A 332 -13.49 -2.53 -6.85
C ARG A 332 -12.07 -2.37 -6.29
N PHE A 333 -11.95 -1.93 -5.06
CA PHE A 333 -10.63 -1.82 -4.43
C PHE A 333 -9.98 -3.18 -4.23
N PHE A 334 -10.79 -4.23 -4.07
CA PHE A 334 -10.33 -5.63 -3.96
C PHE A 334 -10.13 -6.32 -5.31
N SER A 335 -10.54 -5.71 -6.43
CA SER A 335 -10.44 -6.32 -7.76
C SER A 335 -9.05 -6.25 -8.40
N HIS A 336 -8.04 -5.79 -7.69
CA HIS A 336 -6.68 -5.76 -8.20
C HIS A 336 -6.08 -7.16 -8.24
N THR A 337 -5.52 -7.55 -9.38
CA THR A 337 -4.98 -8.91 -9.60
C THR A 337 -3.55 -9.11 -9.05
N ASP A 338 -2.99 -8.09 -8.46
CA ASP A 338 -1.69 -8.14 -7.81
C ASP A 338 -1.77 -8.88 -6.48
N VAL A 339 -0.70 -9.55 -6.09
CA VAL A 339 -0.59 -10.27 -4.81
C VAL A 339 -0.90 -9.36 -3.60
N ASN A 340 -0.60 -8.06 -3.69
CA ASN A 340 -0.88 -7.07 -2.65
C ASN A 340 -2.18 -6.27 -2.88
N GLY A 341 -3.07 -6.74 -3.78
CA GLY A 341 -4.34 -6.07 -4.05
C GLY A 341 -5.23 -5.95 -2.82
N GLN A 342 -5.33 -7.00 -2.01
CA GLN A 342 -6.07 -7.02 -0.75
C GLN A 342 -5.48 -6.07 0.29
N GLU A 343 -4.16 -6.03 0.42
CA GLU A 343 -3.42 -5.13 1.31
C GLU A 343 -3.72 -3.66 0.99
N ARG A 344 -3.59 -3.29 -0.29
CA ARG A 344 -3.92 -1.92 -0.75
C ARG A 344 -5.36 -1.53 -0.48
N ALA A 345 -6.29 -2.45 -0.70
CA ALA A 345 -7.71 -2.19 -0.44
C ALA A 345 -7.97 -1.94 1.04
N ARG A 346 -7.34 -2.72 1.91
CA ARG A 346 -7.48 -2.55 3.37
C ARG A 346 -6.93 -1.22 3.84
N GLU A 347 -5.67 -0.90 3.49
CA GLU A 347 -5.06 0.38 3.85
C GLU A 347 -5.93 1.55 3.42
N LEU A 348 -6.33 1.57 2.15
CA LEU A 348 -7.18 2.61 1.60
C LEU A 348 -8.53 2.76 2.31
N LEU A 349 -9.22 1.64 2.59
CA LEU A 349 -10.52 1.68 3.21
C LEU A 349 -10.45 2.12 4.68
N PHE A 350 -9.43 1.69 5.42
CA PHE A 350 -9.19 2.16 6.77
C PHE A 350 -8.75 3.64 6.79
N GLU A 351 -7.84 4.07 5.91
CA GLU A 351 -7.47 5.48 5.75
C GLU A 351 -8.70 6.34 5.46
N THR A 352 -9.51 5.94 4.48
CA THR A 352 -10.74 6.67 4.12
C THR A 352 -11.74 6.71 5.28
N ALA A 353 -11.94 5.59 5.97
CA ALA A 353 -12.83 5.51 7.12
C ALA A 353 -12.33 6.36 8.31
N SER A 354 -11.02 6.56 8.46
CA SER A 354 -10.44 7.37 9.54
C SER A 354 -10.78 8.86 9.41
N MET A 355 -11.18 9.32 8.23
CA MET A 355 -11.49 10.73 7.98
C MET A 355 -12.88 11.14 8.52
N VAL A 356 -13.66 10.21 9.01
CA VAL A 356 -14.95 10.50 9.63
C VAL A 356 -14.76 11.16 11.01
N ASN A 357 -15.61 12.13 11.36
CA ASN A 357 -15.60 12.71 12.69
C ASN A 357 -16.18 11.75 13.74
N VAL A 358 -16.06 12.09 15.02
CA VAL A 358 -16.45 11.21 16.15
C VAL A 358 -17.95 10.83 16.12
N ALA A 359 -18.81 11.74 15.67
CA ALA A 359 -20.27 11.52 15.56
C ALA A 359 -20.70 11.06 14.16
N GLY A 360 -19.77 10.98 13.22
CA GLY A 360 -20.04 10.67 11.82
C GLY A 360 -20.17 9.18 11.54
N GLN A 361 -20.38 8.88 10.27
CA GLN A 361 -20.61 7.50 9.83
C GLN A 361 -19.85 7.17 8.54
N VAL A 362 -19.47 5.91 8.42
CA VAL A 362 -18.88 5.33 7.21
C VAL A 362 -19.94 4.53 6.47
N LEU A 363 -20.19 4.90 5.23
CA LEU A 363 -21.20 4.28 4.36
C LEU A 363 -20.48 3.56 3.22
N LEU A 364 -20.57 2.24 3.18
CA LEU A 364 -19.90 1.42 2.19
C LEU A 364 -20.91 0.90 1.15
N VAL A 365 -20.73 1.23 -0.11
CA VAL A 365 -21.48 0.58 -1.20
C VAL A 365 -20.79 -0.76 -1.50
N LEU A 366 -21.20 -1.78 -0.75
CA LEU A 366 -20.59 -3.10 -0.68
C LEU A 366 -21.60 -4.09 -0.11
N ASP A 367 -21.44 -5.38 -0.38
CA ASP A 367 -22.19 -6.43 0.30
C ASP A 367 -21.94 -6.36 1.81
N ASP A 368 -23.03 -6.38 2.59
CA ASP A 368 -22.97 -6.21 4.06
C ASP A 368 -22.30 -7.41 4.76
N SER A 369 -22.27 -8.57 4.13
CA SER A 369 -21.56 -9.77 4.60
C SER A 369 -20.03 -9.69 4.40
N HIS A 370 -19.52 -8.71 3.65
CA HIS A 370 -18.10 -8.61 3.37
C HIS A 370 -17.30 -8.36 4.67
N PRO A 371 -16.25 -9.14 4.96
CA PRO A 371 -15.54 -9.10 6.26
C PRO A 371 -14.94 -7.74 6.63
N ILE A 372 -14.65 -6.89 5.63
CA ILE A 372 -14.11 -5.54 5.84
C ILE A 372 -15.07 -4.64 6.63
N VAL A 373 -16.40 -4.85 6.49
CA VAL A 373 -17.43 -4.08 7.19
C VAL A 373 -17.26 -4.21 8.70
N ALA A 374 -17.17 -5.46 9.18
CA ALA A 374 -16.96 -5.75 10.60
C ALA A 374 -15.58 -5.31 11.09
N ALA A 375 -14.56 -5.39 10.24
CA ALA A 375 -13.21 -4.96 10.58
C ALA A 375 -13.13 -3.45 10.81
N ILE A 376 -13.74 -2.63 9.94
CA ILE A 376 -13.79 -1.17 10.10
C ILE A 376 -14.66 -0.78 11.29
N ALA A 377 -15.84 -1.39 11.45
CA ALA A 377 -16.76 -1.07 12.55
C ALA A 377 -16.11 -1.27 13.93
N ARG A 378 -15.26 -2.28 14.08
CA ARG A 378 -14.55 -2.59 15.32
C ARG A 378 -13.14 -2.02 15.37
N TRP A 379 -12.71 -1.35 14.32
CA TRP A 379 -11.32 -0.93 14.09
C TRP A 379 -10.32 -2.06 14.38
N ASN A 380 -10.62 -3.25 13.88
CA ASN A 380 -9.83 -4.45 14.12
C ASN A 380 -9.57 -5.21 12.82
N ILE A 381 -8.35 -5.10 12.33
CA ILE A 381 -7.91 -5.73 11.08
C ILE A 381 -7.36 -7.15 11.28
N ALA A 382 -7.02 -7.53 12.50
CA ALA A 382 -6.30 -8.78 12.79
C ALA A 382 -6.97 -10.06 12.21
N PRO A 383 -8.31 -10.23 12.25
CA PRO A 383 -8.95 -11.40 11.65
C PRO A 383 -8.74 -11.52 10.14
N LEU A 384 -8.73 -10.38 9.42
CA LEU A 384 -8.50 -10.36 7.97
C LEU A 384 -7.06 -10.73 7.63
N LEU A 385 -6.10 -10.18 8.39
CA LEU A 385 -4.68 -10.47 8.20
C LEU A 385 -4.37 -11.94 8.48
N LYS A 386 -4.91 -12.49 9.57
CA LYS A 386 -4.72 -13.91 9.91
C LYS A 386 -5.23 -14.84 8.80
N ARG A 387 -6.41 -14.55 8.26
CA ARG A 387 -6.97 -15.32 7.14
C ARG A 387 -6.07 -15.24 5.90
N GLU A 388 -5.64 -14.03 5.52
CA GLU A 388 -4.76 -13.86 4.36
C GLU A 388 -3.39 -14.53 4.56
N LEU A 389 -2.81 -14.46 5.75
CA LEU A 389 -1.55 -15.17 6.04
C LEU A 389 -1.71 -16.68 5.88
N THR A 390 -2.80 -17.26 6.38
CA THR A 390 -3.10 -18.68 6.18
C THR A 390 -3.19 -19.04 4.70
N GLU A 391 -3.95 -18.27 3.92
CA GLU A 391 -4.09 -18.47 2.47
C GLU A 391 -2.73 -18.33 1.74
N ARG A 392 -1.88 -17.38 2.15
CA ARG A 392 -0.54 -17.20 1.55
C ARG A 392 0.43 -18.33 1.88
N VAL A 393 0.36 -18.89 3.07
CA VAL A 393 1.13 -20.08 3.44
C VAL A 393 0.72 -21.28 2.59
N GLU A 394 -0.59 -21.54 2.47
CA GLU A 394 -1.11 -22.66 1.67
C GLU A 394 -0.72 -22.53 0.19
N LEU A 395 -0.77 -21.32 -0.36
CA LEU A 395 -0.43 -21.04 -1.76
C LEU A 395 1.07 -20.79 -2.00
N MET A 396 1.89 -20.81 -0.94
CA MET A 396 3.32 -20.46 -0.99
C MET A 396 3.58 -19.13 -1.68
N LEU A 397 2.86 -18.09 -1.23
CA LEU A 397 3.01 -16.71 -1.65
C LEU A 397 3.78 -15.91 -0.59
N PRO A 398 4.48 -14.80 -0.96
CA PRO A 398 5.06 -13.91 0.03
C PRO A 398 4.01 -13.43 1.05
N PRO A 399 4.35 -13.33 2.34
CA PRO A 399 5.67 -13.43 2.94
C PRO A 399 6.05 -14.83 3.43
N SER A 400 5.33 -15.91 3.08
CA SER A 400 5.72 -17.28 3.49
C SER A 400 6.94 -17.81 2.72
N VAL A 401 7.27 -17.19 1.60
CA VAL A 401 8.44 -17.47 0.77
C VAL A 401 9.12 -16.16 0.36
N MET A 402 10.42 -16.20 0.11
CA MET A 402 11.14 -15.12 -0.57
C MET A 402 10.90 -15.23 -2.07
N SER A 403 10.66 -14.09 -2.72
CA SER A 403 10.43 -14.00 -4.16
C SER A 403 11.52 -13.22 -4.87
N ALA A 404 11.96 -13.71 -6.03
CA ALA A 404 12.79 -12.96 -6.95
C ALA A 404 12.06 -12.79 -8.29
N VAL A 405 12.01 -11.57 -8.81
CA VAL A 405 11.50 -11.28 -10.15
C VAL A 405 12.65 -10.95 -11.07
N LEU A 406 12.73 -11.68 -12.18
CA LEU A 406 13.69 -11.50 -13.25
C LEU A 406 12.97 -10.97 -14.48
N VAL A 407 13.37 -9.82 -15.00
CA VAL A 407 12.85 -9.29 -16.26
C VAL A 407 13.97 -9.28 -17.30
N THR A 408 13.65 -9.75 -18.50
CA THR A 408 14.57 -9.90 -19.63
C THR A 408 13.83 -9.66 -20.95
N GLU A 409 14.54 -9.63 -22.06
CA GLU A 409 13.92 -9.67 -23.38
C GLU A 409 13.16 -10.98 -23.60
N GLN A 410 12.03 -10.90 -24.29
CA GLN A 410 11.15 -12.04 -24.56
C GLN A 410 11.89 -13.17 -25.28
N SER A 411 12.77 -12.84 -26.23
CA SER A 411 13.60 -13.79 -26.98
C SER A 411 14.55 -14.60 -26.09
N SER A 412 15.07 -13.99 -25.02
CA SER A 412 16.03 -14.61 -24.11
C SER A 412 15.36 -15.43 -22.98
N ALA A 413 14.08 -15.20 -22.72
CA ALA A 413 13.39 -15.77 -21.55
C ALA A 413 13.34 -17.31 -21.54
N PRO A 414 13.08 -18.03 -22.67
CA PRO A 414 13.06 -19.50 -22.66
C PRO A 414 14.41 -20.09 -22.27
N ALA A 415 15.51 -19.52 -22.78
CA ALA A 415 16.87 -19.98 -22.45
C ALA A 415 17.21 -19.78 -20.96
N ILE A 416 16.75 -18.68 -20.38
CA ILE A 416 16.93 -18.38 -18.95
C ILE A 416 16.15 -19.38 -18.10
N VAL A 417 14.89 -19.64 -18.43
CA VAL A 417 14.07 -20.63 -17.71
C VAL A 417 14.69 -22.03 -17.78
N SER A 418 15.13 -22.44 -18.98
CA SER A 418 15.83 -23.72 -19.16
C SER A 418 17.11 -23.80 -18.31
N GLY A 419 17.92 -22.70 -18.32
CA GLY A 419 19.12 -22.61 -17.49
C GLY A 419 18.85 -22.67 -15.98
N LEU A 420 17.79 -22.05 -15.50
CA LEU A 420 17.35 -22.12 -14.10
C LEU A 420 16.88 -23.53 -13.72
N LYS A 421 16.10 -24.21 -14.58
CA LYS A 421 15.66 -25.60 -14.36
C LYS A 421 16.86 -26.55 -14.29
N LYS A 422 17.79 -26.44 -15.24
CA LYS A 422 19.03 -27.22 -15.21
C LYS A 422 19.86 -26.94 -13.96
N ALA A 423 19.93 -25.68 -13.52
CA ALA A 423 20.64 -25.33 -12.28
C ALA A 423 19.98 -25.94 -11.05
N LEU A 424 18.65 -26.13 -11.04
CA LEU A 424 17.92 -26.82 -9.99
C LEU A 424 18.20 -28.33 -10.02
N GLU A 425 18.15 -28.96 -11.18
CA GLU A 425 18.51 -30.36 -11.38
C GLU A 425 19.97 -30.67 -10.96
N ASP A 426 20.88 -29.77 -11.31
CA ASP A 426 22.30 -29.86 -10.92
C ASP A 426 22.57 -29.49 -9.44
N SER A 427 21.54 -29.26 -8.62
CA SER A 427 21.63 -28.82 -7.20
C SER A 427 22.43 -27.53 -6.99
N ARG A 428 22.52 -26.66 -8.00
CA ARG A 428 23.12 -25.33 -7.91
C ARG A 428 22.14 -24.25 -7.43
N LEU A 429 20.85 -24.51 -7.53
CA LEU A 429 19.79 -23.74 -6.89
C LEU A 429 19.27 -24.50 -5.67
N PRO A 430 18.73 -23.78 -4.66
CA PRO A 430 18.09 -24.38 -3.51
C PRO A 430 16.99 -25.35 -3.90
N SER A 431 16.85 -26.44 -3.17
CA SER A 431 15.85 -27.49 -3.44
C SER A 431 14.40 -27.01 -3.34
N SER A 432 14.14 -25.99 -2.52
CA SER A 432 12.81 -25.37 -2.40
C SER A 432 12.46 -24.41 -3.56
N THR A 433 13.36 -24.25 -4.53
CA THR A 433 13.16 -23.31 -5.64
C THR A 433 11.98 -23.70 -6.52
N ARG A 434 11.08 -22.73 -6.76
CA ARG A 434 9.99 -22.82 -7.73
C ARG A 434 10.13 -21.75 -8.77
N ILE A 435 9.98 -22.09 -10.04
CA ILE A 435 10.16 -21.21 -11.19
C ILE A 435 8.82 -21.07 -11.91
N PHE A 436 8.35 -19.82 -12.06
CA PHE A 436 7.10 -19.49 -12.73
C PHE A 436 7.35 -18.60 -13.94
N GLY A 437 6.58 -18.80 -14.99
CA GLY A 437 6.70 -18.06 -16.25
C GLY A 437 7.48 -18.85 -17.31
N PRO A 438 7.94 -18.18 -18.39
CA PRO A 438 7.95 -16.72 -18.58
C PRO A 438 6.56 -16.16 -18.88
N THR A 439 6.24 -15.00 -18.29
CA THR A 439 5.05 -14.22 -18.63
C THR A 439 5.43 -13.06 -19.53
N ILE A 440 4.79 -12.93 -20.68
CA ILE A 440 5.06 -11.86 -21.64
C ILE A 440 4.57 -10.53 -21.08
N LEU A 441 5.44 -9.54 -21.11
CA LEU A 441 5.16 -8.16 -20.74
C LEU A 441 5.08 -7.28 -22.00
N ALA A 442 4.62 -6.05 -21.83
CA ALA A 442 4.68 -5.05 -22.90
C ALA A 442 6.14 -4.77 -23.33
N LYS A 443 6.31 -4.17 -24.52
CA LYS A 443 7.59 -3.75 -25.08
C LYS A 443 8.62 -4.88 -25.31
N GLY A 444 8.15 -6.09 -25.62
CA GLY A 444 9.03 -7.22 -25.94
C GLY A 444 9.80 -7.78 -24.71
N LEU A 445 9.35 -7.51 -23.52
CA LEU A 445 9.93 -8.04 -22.29
C LEU A 445 9.19 -9.28 -21.81
N ALA A 446 9.86 -10.08 -20.98
CA ALA A 446 9.26 -11.21 -20.27
C ALA A 446 9.70 -11.23 -18.81
N LYS A 447 8.79 -11.69 -17.96
CA LYS A 447 8.96 -11.82 -16.52
C LYS A 447 9.04 -13.28 -16.11
N ILE A 448 10.00 -13.60 -15.27
CA ILE A 448 10.16 -14.91 -14.62
C ILE A 448 10.13 -14.65 -13.12
N VAL A 449 9.35 -15.43 -12.39
CA VAL A 449 9.26 -15.34 -10.93
C VAL A 449 9.89 -16.59 -10.33
N VAL A 450 10.72 -16.40 -9.33
CA VAL A 450 11.39 -17.50 -8.60
C VAL A 450 11.06 -17.36 -7.14
N HIS A 451 10.48 -18.41 -6.54
CA HIS A 451 10.22 -18.49 -5.11
C HIS A 451 11.20 -19.45 -4.45
N VAL A 452 11.53 -19.18 -3.20
CA VAL A 452 12.39 -20.03 -2.36
C VAL A 452 11.96 -19.89 -0.90
N SER A 453 12.19 -20.92 -0.06
CA SER A 453 11.99 -20.79 1.39
C SER A 453 12.94 -19.74 1.99
N HIS A 454 12.53 -19.08 3.07
CA HIS A 454 13.35 -18.05 3.74
C HIS A 454 14.69 -18.59 4.21
N GLU A 455 14.75 -19.85 4.66
CA GLU A 455 15.98 -20.51 5.11
C GLU A 455 17.03 -20.57 4.00
N GLN A 456 16.59 -20.70 2.75
CA GLN A 456 17.47 -20.83 1.58
C GLN A 456 17.58 -19.53 0.75
N SER A 457 17.06 -18.42 1.26
CA SER A 457 17.04 -17.14 0.55
C SER A 457 18.44 -16.62 0.19
N SER A 458 19.39 -16.78 1.12
CA SER A 458 20.79 -16.38 0.91
C SER A 458 21.44 -17.13 -0.28
N ASP A 459 21.10 -18.40 -0.46
CA ASP A 459 21.71 -19.21 -1.54
C ASP A 459 21.12 -18.82 -2.90
N LEU A 460 19.81 -18.52 -2.98
CA LEU A 460 19.23 -17.97 -4.20
C LEU A 460 19.86 -16.62 -4.55
N THR A 461 20.01 -15.71 -3.59
CA THR A 461 20.60 -14.40 -3.86
C THR A 461 22.06 -14.49 -4.32
N LYS A 462 22.87 -15.37 -3.72
CA LYS A 462 24.23 -15.68 -4.18
C LYS A 462 24.23 -16.21 -5.61
N PHE A 463 23.36 -17.17 -5.92
CA PHE A 463 23.23 -17.73 -7.26
C PHE A 463 22.87 -16.64 -8.29
N LEU A 464 21.88 -15.79 -8.00
CA LEU A 464 21.49 -14.71 -8.89
C LEU A 464 22.61 -13.67 -9.10
N HIS A 465 23.38 -13.38 -8.06
CA HIS A 465 24.57 -12.53 -8.18
C HIS A 465 25.62 -13.14 -9.13
N VAL A 466 25.94 -14.43 -8.96
CA VAL A 466 26.88 -15.14 -9.84
C VAL A 466 26.35 -15.22 -11.27
N LEU A 467 25.04 -15.42 -11.46
CA LEU A 467 24.40 -15.40 -12.76
C LEU A 467 24.58 -14.06 -13.46
N GLN A 468 24.32 -12.94 -12.77
CA GLN A 468 24.52 -11.59 -13.30
C GLN A 468 25.99 -11.33 -13.68
N LYS A 469 26.92 -11.71 -12.80
CA LYS A 469 28.37 -11.58 -13.06
C LYS A 469 28.79 -12.37 -14.31
N LYS A 470 28.32 -13.61 -14.46
CA LYS A 470 28.64 -14.44 -15.67
C LYS A 470 28.04 -13.81 -16.94
N ARG A 471 26.80 -13.28 -16.88
CA ARG A 471 26.19 -12.60 -18.03
C ARG A 471 27.01 -11.36 -18.43
N SER A 472 27.43 -10.55 -17.46
CA SER A 472 28.28 -9.37 -17.69
C SER A 472 29.59 -9.74 -18.38
N ILE A 473 30.32 -10.75 -17.87
CA ILE A 473 31.55 -11.23 -18.44
C ILE A 473 31.36 -11.74 -19.88
N SER A 474 30.23 -12.41 -20.12
CA SER A 474 29.89 -12.95 -21.46
C SER A 474 29.25 -11.90 -22.38
N LYS A 475 29.29 -10.61 -22.03
CA LYS A 475 28.68 -9.50 -22.77
C LYS A 475 27.21 -9.72 -23.16
N LYS A 476 26.47 -10.46 -22.32
CA LYS A 476 25.01 -10.64 -22.45
C LYS A 476 24.29 -9.57 -21.67
N ASP A 477 23.08 -9.21 -22.11
CA ASP A 477 22.23 -8.25 -21.40
C ASP A 477 21.98 -8.68 -19.97
N LEU A 478 22.08 -7.73 -19.04
CA LEU A 478 21.81 -7.97 -17.64
C LEU A 478 20.32 -8.14 -17.41
N LEU A 479 19.96 -9.02 -16.48
CA LEU A 479 18.60 -9.17 -16.03
C LEU A 479 18.22 -8.00 -15.11
N THR A 480 17.01 -7.47 -15.22
CA THR A 480 16.49 -6.65 -14.14
C THR A 480 16.04 -7.58 -13.01
N LEU A 481 16.76 -7.55 -11.90
CA LEU A 481 16.49 -8.36 -10.72
C LEU A 481 15.83 -7.51 -9.64
N ARG A 482 14.79 -8.08 -9.02
CA ARG A 482 14.15 -7.51 -7.83
C ARG A 482 13.90 -8.64 -6.83
N ILE A 483 14.39 -8.45 -5.62
CA ILE A 483 14.17 -9.37 -4.49
C ILE A 483 13.04 -8.83 -3.64
N ASP A 484 12.11 -9.69 -3.26
CA ASP A 484 10.87 -9.36 -2.53
C ASP A 484 10.22 -8.07 -3.03
N PRO A 485 9.92 -7.99 -4.35
CA PRO A 485 9.31 -6.79 -4.91
C PRO A 485 7.88 -6.64 -4.41
N TYR A 486 7.39 -5.40 -4.41
CA TYR A 486 6.01 -5.12 -4.05
C TYR A 486 4.98 -5.84 -4.95
N SER A 487 5.32 -6.06 -6.22
CA SER A 487 4.44 -6.71 -7.21
C SER A 487 5.18 -7.85 -7.90
N LEU A 488 4.50 -8.98 -8.03
CA LEU A 488 5.02 -10.18 -8.70
C LEU A 488 4.64 -10.24 -10.17
#